data_a3698ab6515a33920c0c93c82c84227d
#
_entry.id   a3698ab6515a33920c0c93c82c84227d
#
_cell.length_a   1.000
_cell.length_b   1.000
_cell.length_c   1.000
_cell.angle_alpha   90.00
_cell.angle_beta   90.00
_cell.angle_gamma   90.00
#
_symmetry.space_group_name_H-M   'P 1'
#
loop_
_entity.id
_entity.type
_entity.pdbx_description
1 polymer ?
#
loop_
_entity_poly.entity_id
_entity_poly.type
_entity_poly.pdbx_seq_one_letter_code
_entity_poly.pdbx_strand_id
1 'polypeptide(L)'
;MSLPHLPFDPSSCLIDGEWRAAPLDGTLPLVNPSEGTKLCEIAKGKEADIDSAVKSARNAFDGEWGRTPAAERGRILARLGQLVLGQVEFLAHLEALDVGKPLKQARADVIALARYMEFYGGAADKVHGETIPYLEGYTVYTLREAHGVTGHIVPWNYPMQIIGRSVGAALAMGNACVLKPAEEACLTALAFADLALKAGLPKGALNVVPGLGAEAGAALSAHSGIDHLSFTGSVATGRLVQMAAAQNVIPVTLELGGKSPQLVFEDADLDAALPFLVNAGIQNAGQTCSASSRILVHQSRYDEVIERMAERYTALTAKSAKDDGDLGPLISARQKAIVETFLDKGADLRLAAQGQIDSSAPTSGSFVAPHLFADVPHDHALAQDEIFGPVQVIIHFANEDDAVRIANGTDYGLVASIWTKDGARQMRLAKKIRSGQIFINNYGAGGGVELPFGGRGLSGHGREKGFEALYGFSSLKTVASYHG
;
A
#
# COMPACT_ATOMS: atom_id res chain seq x y z
N MET A 1 13.05 -13.00 17.20
CA MET A 1 13.58 -11.61 17.29
C MET A 1 12.92 -10.95 18.48
N SER A 2 13.68 -10.22 19.33
CA SER A 2 13.11 -9.45 20.45
C SER A 2 12.79 -8.02 20.01
N LEU A 3 11.79 -7.40 20.63
CA LEU A 3 11.49 -5.99 20.42
C LEU A 3 12.70 -5.14 20.90
N PRO A 4 13.26 -4.27 20.04
CA PRO A 4 14.36 -3.40 20.44
C PRO A 4 13.85 -2.32 21.40
N HIS A 5 14.79 -1.57 22.01
CA HIS A 5 14.42 -0.38 22.78
C HIS A 5 13.78 0.66 21.84
N LEU A 6 12.54 1.07 22.15
CA LEU A 6 11.82 2.07 21.39
C LEU A 6 12.09 3.47 21.94
N PRO A 7 12.30 4.50 21.12
CA PRO A 7 12.46 5.88 21.57
C PRO A 7 11.12 6.56 21.94
N PHE A 8 10.01 5.82 21.89
CA PHE A 8 8.65 6.24 22.22
C PHE A 8 7.93 5.13 22.99
N ASP A 9 6.84 5.47 23.65
CA ASP A 9 5.93 4.49 24.26
C ASP A 9 4.88 4.06 23.21
N PRO A 10 4.85 2.78 22.78
CA PRO A 10 3.89 2.31 21.79
C PRO A 10 2.43 2.34 22.27
N SER A 11 2.19 2.43 23.59
CA SER A 11 0.86 2.61 24.16
C SER A 11 0.37 4.07 24.13
N SER A 12 1.09 4.96 23.42
CA SER A 12 0.75 6.37 23.29
C SER A 12 0.32 6.74 21.86
N CYS A 13 -0.51 7.77 21.75
CA CYS A 13 -0.75 8.50 20.51
C CYS A 13 0.21 9.68 20.40
N LEU A 14 0.64 10.04 19.18
CA LEU A 14 1.34 11.30 18.95
C LEU A 14 0.32 12.35 18.53
N ILE A 15 0.05 13.34 19.39
CA ILE A 15 -0.88 14.45 19.10
C ILE A 15 -0.22 15.75 19.50
N ASP A 16 -0.21 16.73 18.59
CA ASP A 16 0.38 18.05 18.81
C ASP A 16 1.88 18.00 19.16
N GLY A 17 2.60 17.06 18.56
CA GLY A 17 4.03 16.84 18.82
C GLY A 17 4.33 16.24 20.20
N GLU A 18 3.33 15.75 20.92
CA GLU A 18 3.45 15.17 22.25
C GLU A 18 2.95 13.73 22.28
N TRP A 19 3.70 12.86 22.95
CA TRP A 19 3.28 11.49 23.21
C TRP A 19 2.28 11.48 24.37
N ARG A 20 1.04 11.13 24.06
CA ARG A 20 -0.06 11.08 25.02
C ARG A 20 -0.43 9.62 25.28
N ALA A 21 -0.21 9.17 26.50
CA ALA A 21 -0.58 7.82 26.92
C ALA A 21 -2.08 7.59 26.74
N ALA A 22 -2.44 6.40 26.24
CA ALA A 22 -3.84 5.97 26.20
C ALA A 22 -4.41 5.85 27.63
N PRO A 23 -5.73 6.02 27.83
CA PRO A 23 -6.39 5.69 29.09
C PRO A 23 -6.05 4.26 29.56
N LEU A 24 -6.11 3.98 30.86
CA LEU A 24 -5.74 2.69 31.48
C LEU A 24 -6.42 1.45 30.86
N ASP A 25 -7.62 1.61 30.30
CA ASP A 25 -8.39 0.59 29.56
C ASP A 25 -8.24 0.71 28.02
N GLY A 26 -7.28 1.53 27.58
CA GLY A 26 -7.11 1.96 26.20
C GLY A 26 -5.88 1.37 25.51
N THR A 27 -5.52 0.11 25.75
CA THR A 27 -4.44 -0.57 25.02
C THR A 27 -4.94 -1.83 24.28
N LEU A 28 -4.14 -2.26 23.30
CA LEU A 28 -4.35 -3.48 22.52
C LEU A 28 -3.04 -4.26 22.48
N PRO A 29 -3.09 -5.60 22.56
CA PRO A 29 -1.91 -6.41 22.36
C PRO A 29 -1.47 -6.42 20.89
N LEU A 30 -0.23 -6.05 20.63
CA LEU A 30 0.43 -6.26 19.36
C LEU A 30 1.08 -7.64 19.35
N VAL A 31 0.84 -8.44 18.31
CA VAL A 31 1.26 -9.84 18.24
C VAL A 31 2.28 -10.05 17.13
N ASN A 32 3.35 -10.78 17.43
CA ASN A 32 4.32 -11.23 16.43
C ASN A 32 3.72 -12.34 15.56
N PRO A 33 3.53 -12.16 14.25
CA PRO A 33 2.94 -13.16 13.37
C PRO A 33 3.77 -14.46 13.25
N SER A 34 5.11 -14.34 13.40
CA SER A 34 6.01 -15.50 13.33
C SER A 34 5.91 -16.41 14.55
N GLU A 35 5.55 -15.89 15.70
CA GLU A 35 5.60 -16.60 16.98
C GLU A 35 4.22 -16.75 17.64
N GLY A 36 3.23 -15.95 17.21
CA GLY A 36 1.91 -15.90 17.85
C GLY A 36 1.93 -15.32 19.28
N THR A 37 3.04 -14.66 19.67
CA THR A 37 3.25 -14.12 21.01
C THR A 37 3.09 -12.60 21.02
N LYS A 38 2.69 -12.05 22.17
CA LYS A 38 2.59 -10.61 22.36
C LYS A 38 3.95 -9.94 22.32
N LEU A 39 4.11 -8.90 21.48
CA LEU A 39 5.29 -8.03 21.42
C LEU A 39 5.24 -6.93 22.48
N CYS A 40 4.15 -6.18 22.52
CA CYS A 40 3.93 -5.06 23.44
C CYS A 40 2.43 -4.72 23.51
N GLU A 41 2.09 -3.73 24.32
CA GLU A 41 0.80 -3.04 24.24
C GLU A 41 0.92 -1.82 23.33
N ILE A 42 -0.11 -1.53 22.54
CA ILE A 42 -0.23 -0.33 21.70
C ILE A 42 -1.44 0.49 22.15
N ALA A 43 -1.46 1.78 21.81
CA ALA A 43 -2.61 2.63 22.11
C ALA A 43 -3.88 2.11 21.41
N LYS A 44 -5.00 2.11 22.12
CA LYS A 44 -6.35 1.95 21.59
C LYS A 44 -7.02 3.33 21.50
N GLY A 45 -6.55 4.15 20.55
CA GLY A 45 -7.14 5.46 20.29
C GLY A 45 -8.61 5.37 19.92
N LYS A 46 -9.37 6.36 20.36
CA LYS A 46 -10.84 6.45 20.22
C LYS A 46 -11.23 7.76 19.51
N GLU A 47 -12.52 7.98 19.38
CA GLU A 47 -13.09 9.20 18.78
C GLU A 47 -12.54 10.50 19.40
N ALA A 48 -12.38 10.57 20.72
CA ALA A 48 -11.83 11.75 21.40
C ALA A 48 -10.37 12.03 21.04
N ASP A 49 -9.55 10.98 20.79
CA ASP A 49 -8.17 11.11 20.36
C ASP A 49 -8.11 11.59 18.91
N ILE A 50 -8.98 11.07 18.05
CA ILE A 50 -9.15 11.52 16.66
C ILE A 50 -9.58 12.98 16.63
N ASP A 51 -10.59 13.39 17.41
CA ASP A 51 -11.03 14.78 17.51
C ASP A 51 -9.87 15.70 17.95
N SER A 52 -9.11 15.29 18.96
CA SER A 52 -7.93 16.03 19.43
C SER A 52 -6.85 16.14 18.34
N ALA A 53 -6.58 15.05 17.60
CA ALA A 53 -5.62 15.01 16.50
C ALA A 53 -6.05 15.91 15.32
N VAL A 54 -7.34 15.88 14.96
CA VAL A 54 -7.89 16.74 13.89
C VAL A 54 -7.83 18.22 14.28
N LYS A 55 -8.16 18.56 15.53
CA LYS A 55 -8.02 19.93 16.04
C LYS A 55 -6.57 20.42 16.02
N SER A 56 -5.63 19.56 16.45
CA SER A 56 -4.20 19.85 16.36
C SER A 56 -3.75 20.06 14.91
N ALA A 57 -4.15 19.18 13.99
CA ALA A 57 -3.84 19.32 12.57
C ALA A 57 -4.41 20.62 11.98
N ARG A 58 -5.65 20.98 12.32
CA ARG A 58 -6.27 22.24 11.89
C ARG A 58 -5.48 23.44 12.39
N ASN A 59 -5.10 23.46 13.66
CA ASN A 59 -4.29 24.53 14.25
C ASN A 59 -2.91 24.64 13.57
N ALA A 60 -2.28 23.52 13.23
CA ALA A 60 -1.00 23.53 12.49
C ALA A 60 -1.18 24.07 11.07
N PHE A 61 -2.23 23.65 10.35
CA PHE A 61 -2.55 24.11 9.02
C PHE A 61 -2.86 25.62 8.97
N ASP A 62 -3.67 26.14 9.88
CA ASP A 62 -3.98 27.56 9.98
C ASP A 62 -2.80 28.37 10.58
N GLY A 63 -1.84 27.68 11.20
CA GLY A 63 -0.70 28.23 11.93
C GLY A 63 0.61 28.21 11.17
N GLU A 64 1.65 27.70 11.81
CA GLU A 64 3.04 27.71 11.34
C GLU A 64 3.19 26.82 10.08
N TRP A 65 2.66 25.59 10.13
CA TRP A 65 2.81 24.65 9.03
C TRP A 65 2.21 25.16 7.72
N GLY A 66 0.98 25.63 7.73
CA GLY A 66 0.31 26.13 6.52
C GLY A 66 0.97 27.39 5.93
N ARG A 67 1.75 28.13 6.72
CA ARG A 67 2.55 29.26 6.25
C ARG A 67 3.97 28.89 5.84
N THR A 68 4.40 27.64 6.08
CA THR A 68 5.74 27.17 5.73
C THR A 68 5.89 27.13 4.20
N PRO A 69 6.88 27.86 3.62
CA PRO A 69 7.10 27.86 2.17
C PRO A 69 7.35 26.43 1.62
N ALA A 70 6.91 26.17 0.39
CA ALA A 70 7.03 24.87 -0.24
C ALA A 70 8.48 24.34 -0.26
N ALA A 71 9.45 25.19 -0.54
CA ALA A 71 10.87 24.82 -0.50
C ALA A 71 11.33 24.37 0.90
N GLU A 72 10.80 24.98 1.99
CA GLU A 72 11.16 24.57 3.35
C GLU A 72 10.47 23.25 3.73
N ARG A 73 9.20 23.07 3.34
CA ARG A 73 8.54 21.75 3.47
C ARG A 73 9.37 20.66 2.79
N GLY A 74 9.86 20.96 1.58
CA GLY A 74 10.75 20.06 0.84
C GLY A 74 12.03 19.71 1.60
N ARG A 75 12.68 20.70 2.23
CA ARG A 75 13.90 20.47 3.04
C ARG A 75 13.61 19.61 4.26
N ILE A 76 12.47 19.82 4.94
CA ILE A 76 12.05 18.99 6.10
C ILE A 76 11.88 17.53 5.65
N LEU A 77 11.17 17.29 4.54
CA LEU A 77 10.98 15.94 4.01
C LEU A 77 12.30 15.28 3.58
N ALA A 78 13.20 16.03 2.95
CA ALA A 78 14.52 15.52 2.60
C ALA A 78 15.33 15.12 3.84
N ARG A 79 15.33 15.94 4.90
CA ARG A 79 15.96 15.58 6.19
C ARG A 79 15.32 14.34 6.79
N LEU A 80 13.99 14.22 6.75
CA LEU A 80 13.27 13.04 7.23
C LEU A 80 13.70 11.79 6.46
N GLY A 81 13.83 11.86 5.14
CA GLY A 81 14.36 10.78 4.32
C GLY A 81 15.77 10.33 4.75
N GLN A 82 16.65 11.28 5.04
CA GLN A 82 17.99 10.97 5.54
C GLN A 82 17.98 10.31 6.94
N LEU A 83 17.09 10.76 7.83
CA LEU A 83 16.92 10.15 9.16
C LEU A 83 16.37 8.71 9.03
N VAL A 84 15.44 8.46 8.11
CA VAL A 84 14.94 7.12 7.81
C VAL A 84 16.07 6.22 7.29
N LEU A 85 16.90 6.69 6.34
CA LEU A 85 18.07 5.95 5.86
C LEU A 85 19.08 5.66 6.98
N GLY A 86 19.27 6.58 7.92
CA GLY A 86 20.13 6.37 9.09
C GLY A 86 19.61 5.29 10.06
N GLN A 87 18.37 4.83 9.91
CA GLN A 87 17.70 3.87 10.79
C GLN A 87 17.21 2.61 10.06
N VAL A 88 17.82 2.26 8.91
CA VAL A 88 17.36 1.13 8.07
C VAL A 88 17.21 -0.16 8.88
N GLU A 89 18.22 -0.56 9.63
CA GLU A 89 18.18 -1.83 10.38
C GLU A 89 17.15 -1.81 11.51
N PHE A 90 17.02 -0.68 12.20
CA PHE A 90 16.02 -0.53 13.28
C PHE A 90 14.58 -0.61 12.73
N LEU A 91 14.27 0.17 11.69
CA LEU A 91 12.92 0.20 11.10
C LEU A 91 12.57 -1.12 10.41
N ALA A 92 13.53 -1.73 9.71
CA ALA A 92 13.33 -3.04 9.08
C ALA A 92 13.09 -4.13 10.14
N HIS A 93 13.78 -4.06 11.28
CA HIS A 93 13.55 -4.98 12.38
C HIS A 93 12.14 -4.83 12.98
N LEU A 94 11.65 -3.59 13.15
CA LEU A 94 10.28 -3.34 13.61
C LEU A 94 9.25 -3.90 12.63
N GLU A 95 9.40 -3.64 11.33
CA GLU A 95 8.46 -4.13 10.31
C GLU A 95 8.50 -5.67 10.18
N ALA A 96 9.67 -6.28 10.31
CA ALA A 96 9.80 -7.74 10.34
C ALA A 96 9.11 -8.35 11.58
N LEU A 97 9.08 -7.64 12.70
CA LEU A 97 8.42 -8.09 13.93
C LEU A 97 6.90 -7.97 13.88
N ASP A 98 6.37 -6.81 13.44
CA ASP A 98 4.92 -6.56 13.52
C ASP A 98 4.17 -7.00 12.25
N VAL A 99 4.82 -7.02 11.07
CA VAL A 99 4.21 -7.54 9.83
C VAL A 99 4.55 -9.01 9.59
N GLY A 100 5.70 -9.49 10.06
CA GLY A 100 6.17 -10.86 9.84
C GLY A 100 6.92 -11.08 8.52
N LYS A 101 7.12 -10.05 7.70
CA LYS A 101 7.83 -10.20 6.41
C LYS A 101 9.32 -10.50 6.59
N PRO A 102 9.97 -11.18 5.62
CA PRO A 102 11.42 -11.40 5.63
C PRO A 102 12.19 -10.09 5.77
N LEU A 103 13.29 -10.10 6.51
CA LEU A 103 14.07 -8.90 6.83
C LEU A 103 14.59 -8.17 5.59
N LYS A 104 14.97 -8.94 4.53
CA LYS A 104 15.37 -8.37 3.23
C LYS A 104 14.26 -7.52 2.58
N GLN A 105 13.00 -7.94 2.71
CA GLN A 105 11.85 -7.18 2.19
C GLN A 105 11.59 -5.94 3.07
N ALA A 106 11.66 -6.09 4.39
CA ALA A 106 11.51 -4.98 5.33
C ALA A 106 12.58 -3.88 5.09
N ARG A 107 13.85 -4.24 4.83
CA ARG A 107 14.90 -3.27 4.45
C ARG A 107 14.57 -2.52 3.17
N ALA A 108 14.04 -3.23 2.15
CA ALA A 108 13.63 -2.59 0.91
C ALA A 108 12.49 -1.58 1.14
N ASP A 109 11.57 -1.86 2.07
CA ASP A 109 10.46 -0.97 2.41
C ASP A 109 10.95 0.30 3.13
N VAL A 110 11.96 0.19 4.01
CA VAL A 110 12.60 1.38 4.62
C VAL A 110 13.27 2.26 3.57
N ILE A 111 14.03 1.64 2.65
CA ILE A 111 14.68 2.36 1.56
C ILE A 111 13.65 3.06 0.68
N ALA A 112 12.52 2.39 0.40
CA ALA A 112 11.43 2.98 -0.35
C ALA A 112 10.78 4.16 0.40
N LEU A 113 10.54 4.06 1.72
CA LEU A 113 10.05 5.18 2.54
C LEU A 113 10.97 6.40 2.44
N ALA A 114 12.27 6.19 2.60
CA ALA A 114 13.26 7.28 2.49
C ALA A 114 13.22 7.91 1.08
N ARG A 115 13.12 7.08 0.04
CA ARG A 115 13.02 7.55 -1.35
C ARG A 115 11.73 8.35 -1.62
N TYR A 116 10.59 7.98 -0.98
CA TYR A 116 9.37 8.80 -1.03
C TYR A 116 9.60 10.19 -0.42
N MET A 117 10.25 10.25 0.73
CA MET A 117 10.54 11.54 1.38
C MET A 117 11.47 12.41 0.54
N GLU A 118 12.48 11.81 -0.09
CA GLU A 118 13.38 12.50 -1.03
C GLU A 118 12.61 13.01 -2.26
N PHE A 119 11.80 12.14 -2.90
CA PHE A 119 11.04 12.47 -4.10
C PHE A 119 10.06 13.61 -3.84
N TYR A 120 9.21 13.48 -2.82
CA TYR A 120 8.23 14.51 -2.49
C TYR A 120 8.88 15.77 -1.91
N GLY A 121 9.97 15.63 -1.20
CA GLY A 121 10.80 16.75 -0.77
C GLY A 121 11.32 17.58 -1.95
N GLY A 122 11.81 16.92 -2.99
CA GLY A 122 12.25 17.55 -4.23
C GLY A 122 11.12 18.10 -5.10
N ALA A 123 9.90 17.58 -4.95
CA ALA A 123 8.73 17.95 -5.76
C ALA A 123 7.87 19.04 -5.13
N ALA A 124 8.02 19.34 -3.83
CA ALA A 124 7.13 20.20 -3.08
C ALA A 124 6.97 21.61 -3.67
N ASP A 125 8.02 22.18 -4.22
CA ASP A 125 8.02 23.53 -4.85
C ASP A 125 7.92 23.48 -6.39
N LYS A 126 7.54 22.33 -6.97
CA LYS A 126 7.39 22.13 -8.42
C LYS A 126 5.92 22.04 -8.85
N VAL A 127 4.97 22.07 -7.91
CA VAL A 127 3.54 22.06 -8.22
C VAL A 127 3.08 23.49 -8.42
N HIS A 128 2.68 23.82 -9.63
CA HIS A 128 2.23 25.14 -10.02
C HIS A 128 0.90 25.09 -10.77
N GLY A 129 0.27 26.27 -10.93
CA GLY A 129 -0.91 26.43 -11.76
C GLY A 129 -0.56 26.88 -13.17
N GLU A 130 -1.58 27.25 -13.92
CA GLU A 130 -1.52 27.63 -15.34
C GLU A 130 -2.07 29.03 -15.54
N THR A 131 -1.58 29.74 -16.56
CA THR A 131 -2.22 30.97 -17.07
C THR A 131 -3.18 30.58 -18.17
N ILE A 132 -4.44 31.02 -18.10
CA ILE A 132 -5.52 30.64 -19.01
C ILE A 132 -5.84 31.79 -19.94
N PRO A 133 -5.74 31.62 -21.29
CA PRO A 133 -6.25 32.62 -22.23
C PRO A 133 -7.77 32.79 -22.05
N TYR A 134 -8.20 34.08 -21.92
CA TYR A 134 -9.61 34.42 -21.70
C TYR A 134 -9.98 35.67 -22.51
N LEU A 135 -10.92 36.45 -22.06
CA LEU A 135 -11.36 37.66 -22.71
C LEU A 135 -10.36 38.84 -22.52
N GLU A 136 -10.39 39.79 -23.44
CA GLU A 136 -9.65 41.04 -23.28
C GLU A 136 -10.07 41.74 -21.99
N GLY A 137 -9.11 42.38 -21.31
CA GLY A 137 -9.31 43.02 -20.02
C GLY A 137 -9.28 42.06 -18.82
N TYR A 138 -8.97 40.77 -19.02
CA TYR A 138 -8.84 39.82 -17.95
C TYR A 138 -7.44 39.16 -17.89
N THR A 139 -6.97 38.93 -16.68
CA THR A 139 -5.88 37.97 -16.37
C THR A 139 -6.49 36.81 -15.58
N VAL A 140 -6.34 35.60 -16.12
CA VAL A 140 -6.87 34.37 -15.48
C VAL A 140 -5.75 33.39 -15.26
N TYR A 141 -5.66 32.86 -14.04
CA TYR A 141 -4.71 31.83 -13.68
C TYR A 141 -5.31 30.84 -12.67
N THR A 142 -4.67 29.68 -12.54
CA THR A 142 -5.03 28.68 -11.53
C THR A 142 -3.97 28.62 -10.44
N LEU A 143 -4.40 28.21 -9.25
CA LEU A 143 -3.55 27.87 -8.10
C LEU A 143 -3.82 26.43 -7.67
N ARG A 144 -2.77 25.74 -7.22
CA ARG A 144 -2.87 24.48 -6.49
C ARG A 144 -2.66 24.76 -5.01
N GLU A 145 -3.69 24.51 -4.20
CA GLU A 145 -3.67 24.75 -2.76
C GLU A 145 -3.83 23.41 -2.02
N ALA A 146 -3.20 23.28 -0.85
CA ALA A 146 -3.45 22.15 0.03
C ALA A 146 -4.96 22.05 0.37
N HIS A 147 -5.47 20.82 0.54
CA HIS A 147 -6.85 20.64 1.01
C HIS A 147 -7.06 21.22 2.41
N GLY A 148 -6.10 21.00 3.30
CA GLY A 148 -6.17 21.40 4.71
C GLY A 148 -5.74 20.27 5.63
N VAL A 149 -6.68 19.66 6.34
CA VAL A 149 -6.45 18.49 7.19
C VAL A 149 -6.76 17.23 6.41
N THR A 150 -5.80 16.32 6.29
CA THR A 150 -5.98 15.05 5.59
C THR A 150 -5.94 13.86 6.56
N GLY A 151 -6.92 12.97 6.43
CA GLY A 151 -6.96 11.71 7.14
C GLY A 151 -6.30 10.60 6.33
N HIS A 152 -5.48 9.77 6.98
CA HIS A 152 -4.78 8.65 6.34
C HIS A 152 -5.03 7.38 7.15
N ILE A 153 -5.67 6.38 6.54
CA ILE A 153 -5.91 5.07 7.13
C ILE A 153 -5.07 4.06 6.38
N VAL A 154 -4.04 3.55 7.05
CA VAL A 154 -2.95 2.73 6.47
C VAL A 154 -3.09 1.30 6.94
N PRO A 155 -3.05 0.31 6.03
CA PRO A 155 -3.12 -1.12 6.37
C PRO A 155 -1.78 -1.66 6.90
N TRP A 156 -1.82 -2.91 7.33
CA TRP A 156 -0.72 -3.61 7.97
C TRP A 156 0.33 -4.21 7.02
N ASN A 157 0.04 -4.39 5.73
CA ASN A 157 0.90 -5.18 4.84
C ASN A 157 2.17 -4.45 4.36
N TYR A 158 2.10 -3.14 4.11
CA TYR A 158 3.23 -2.29 3.70
C TYR A 158 3.16 -0.91 4.39
N PRO A 159 3.18 -0.86 5.73
CA PRO A 159 2.94 0.40 6.45
C PRO A 159 3.89 1.51 6.02
N MET A 160 5.20 1.26 5.96
CA MET A 160 6.19 2.29 5.58
C MET A 160 6.01 2.80 4.15
N GLN A 161 5.77 1.91 3.17
CA GLN A 161 5.58 2.35 1.78
C GLN A 161 4.29 3.17 1.62
N ILE A 162 3.21 2.77 2.30
CA ILE A 162 1.92 3.46 2.20
C ILE A 162 1.95 4.81 2.92
N ILE A 163 2.61 4.91 4.07
CA ILE A 163 2.91 6.19 4.72
C ILE A 163 3.71 7.09 3.76
N GLY A 164 4.75 6.55 3.15
CA GLY A 164 5.58 7.30 2.21
C GLY A 164 4.80 7.91 1.06
N ARG A 165 3.92 7.12 0.43
CA ARG A 165 3.18 7.56 -0.77
C ARG A 165 1.98 8.47 -0.47
N SER A 166 1.31 8.32 0.69
CA SER A 166 0.15 9.13 1.06
C SER A 166 0.51 10.32 1.95
N VAL A 167 1.08 10.08 3.15
CA VAL A 167 1.47 11.14 4.09
C VAL A 167 2.59 12.02 3.53
N GLY A 168 3.58 11.42 2.84
CA GLY A 168 4.66 12.17 2.21
C GLY A 168 4.18 13.17 1.16
N ALA A 169 3.27 12.74 0.26
CA ALA A 169 2.67 13.61 -0.74
C ALA A 169 1.80 14.71 -0.11
N ALA A 170 1.00 14.36 0.91
CA ALA A 170 0.14 15.32 1.61
C ALA A 170 0.96 16.40 2.32
N LEU A 171 2.02 16.03 3.04
CA LEU A 171 2.93 16.98 3.70
C LEU A 171 3.66 17.87 2.67
N ALA A 172 4.12 17.33 1.55
CA ALA A 172 4.75 18.12 0.49
C ALA A 172 3.85 19.22 -0.02
N MET A 173 2.54 18.94 -0.18
CA MET A 173 1.55 19.94 -0.59
C MET A 173 1.18 20.93 0.52
N GLY A 174 1.59 20.67 1.77
CA GLY A 174 1.31 21.54 2.91
C GLY A 174 0.05 21.17 3.70
N ASN A 175 -0.52 20.01 3.47
CA ASN A 175 -1.60 19.50 4.31
C ASN A 175 -1.06 19.11 5.69
N ALA A 176 -1.90 19.23 6.74
CA ALA A 176 -1.64 18.63 8.03
C ALA A 176 -2.33 17.27 8.11
N CYS A 177 -1.63 16.26 8.64
CA CYS A 177 -2.02 14.87 8.53
C CYS A 177 -2.45 14.26 9.86
N VAL A 178 -3.53 13.47 9.83
CA VAL A 178 -3.93 12.55 10.89
C VAL A 178 -3.80 11.13 10.37
N LEU A 179 -2.85 10.38 10.89
CA LEU A 179 -2.52 9.01 10.48
C LEU A 179 -3.10 8.00 11.47
N LYS A 180 -3.94 7.10 10.99
CA LYS A 180 -4.38 5.91 11.71
C LYS A 180 -3.72 4.67 11.09
N PRO A 181 -2.64 4.13 11.68
CA PRO A 181 -2.05 2.86 11.24
C PRO A 181 -2.95 1.68 11.64
N ALA A 182 -2.76 0.53 10.97
CA ALA A 182 -3.41 -0.71 11.38
C ALA A 182 -2.97 -1.14 12.78
N GLU A 183 -3.89 -1.71 13.54
CA GLU A 183 -3.64 -2.22 14.88
C GLU A 183 -2.68 -3.42 14.89
N GLU A 184 -2.57 -4.15 13.79
CA GLU A 184 -1.66 -5.28 13.64
C GLU A 184 -0.20 -4.87 13.32
N ALA A 185 0.02 -3.63 12.81
CA ALA A 185 1.35 -3.18 12.38
C ALA A 185 1.49 -1.66 12.47
N CYS A 186 1.72 -1.14 13.68
CA CYS A 186 1.79 0.30 13.92
C CYS A 186 3.18 0.81 14.35
N LEU A 187 4.13 -0.07 14.70
CA LEU A 187 5.41 0.35 15.28
C LEU A 187 6.23 1.23 14.34
N THR A 188 6.24 0.91 13.05
CA THR A 188 6.96 1.72 12.05
C THR A 188 6.30 3.07 11.80
N ALA A 189 4.97 3.18 11.94
CA ALA A 189 4.25 4.46 11.87
C ALA A 189 4.61 5.38 13.04
N LEU A 190 4.70 4.83 14.26
CA LEU A 190 5.12 5.57 15.46
C LEU A 190 6.59 5.97 15.36
N ALA A 191 7.47 5.08 14.89
CA ALA A 191 8.87 5.39 14.66
C ALA A 191 9.06 6.49 13.59
N PHE A 192 8.28 6.44 12.50
CA PHE A 192 8.27 7.49 11.48
C PHE A 192 7.86 8.84 12.06
N ALA A 193 6.85 8.87 12.93
CA ALA A 193 6.39 10.10 13.58
C ALA A 193 7.47 10.70 14.51
N ASP A 194 8.20 9.88 15.26
CA ASP A 194 9.35 10.31 16.07
C ASP A 194 10.46 10.92 15.18
N LEU A 195 10.78 10.28 14.06
CA LEU A 195 11.74 10.79 13.09
C LEU A 195 11.26 12.09 12.41
N ALA A 196 9.97 12.24 12.16
CA ALA A 196 9.41 13.46 11.59
C ALA A 196 9.58 14.68 12.53
N LEU A 197 9.36 14.49 13.83
CA LEU A 197 9.66 15.54 14.83
C LEU A 197 11.15 15.90 14.84
N LYS A 198 12.03 14.90 14.81
CA LYS A 198 13.49 15.09 14.75
C LYS A 198 13.95 15.78 13.45
N ALA A 199 13.22 15.59 12.36
CA ALA A 199 13.47 16.30 11.10
C ALA A 199 13.05 17.78 11.13
N GLY A 200 12.37 18.22 12.19
CA GLY A 200 11.86 19.58 12.35
C GLY A 200 10.47 19.79 11.76
N LEU A 201 9.67 18.73 11.62
CA LEU A 201 8.26 18.92 11.26
C LEU A 201 7.54 19.63 12.41
N PRO A 202 6.83 20.75 12.17
CA PRO A 202 6.12 21.47 13.21
C PRO A 202 5.06 20.62 13.94
N LYS A 203 4.83 20.93 15.21
CA LYS A 203 3.80 20.30 16.02
C LYS A 203 2.45 20.33 15.31
N GLY A 204 1.70 19.23 15.37
CA GLY A 204 0.39 19.11 14.74
C GLY A 204 0.39 18.89 13.23
N ALA A 205 1.51 19.12 12.50
CA ALA A 205 1.57 18.83 11.07
C ALA A 205 1.43 17.31 10.76
N LEU A 206 1.84 16.46 11.70
CA LEU A 206 1.59 15.01 11.69
C LEU A 206 1.11 14.57 13.06
N ASN A 207 -0.04 13.92 13.12
CA ASN A 207 -0.60 13.28 14.32
C ASN A 207 -0.80 11.79 14.01
N VAL A 208 -0.50 10.90 14.97
CA VAL A 208 -0.61 9.45 14.78
C VAL A 208 -1.44 8.85 15.92
N VAL A 209 -2.53 8.21 15.55
CA VAL A 209 -3.50 7.63 16.48
C VAL A 209 -3.67 6.14 16.15
N PRO A 210 -2.90 5.23 16.80
CA PRO A 210 -3.18 3.80 16.71
C PRO A 210 -4.54 3.48 17.34
N GLY A 211 -5.18 2.42 16.85
CA GLY A 211 -6.50 2.02 17.36
C GLY A 211 -7.24 1.13 16.38
N LEU A 212 -8.38 0.59 16.81
CA LEU A 212 -9.17 -0.30 15.99
C LEU A 212 -9.77 0.41 14.78
N GLY A 213 -9.80 -0.28 13.63
CA GLY A 213 -10.43 0.23 12.42
C GLY A 213 -11.88 0.63 12.62
N ALA A 214 -12.64 -0.18 13.39
CA ALA A 214 -14.06 0.07 13.68
C ALA A 214 -14.32 1.22 14.68
N GLU A 215 -13.32 1.65 15.44
CA GLU A 215 -13.41 2.76 16.40
C GLU A 215 -12.68 4.01 15.85
N ALA A 216 -11.36 4.08 15.96
CA ALA A 216 -10.57 5.23 15.50
C ALA A 216 -10.65 5.45 13.97
N GLY A 217 -10.65 4.36 13.16
CA GLY A 217 -10.78 4.46 11.71
C GLY A 217 -12.15 4.99 11.28
N ALA A 218 -13.21 4.50 11.88
CA ALA A 218 -14.59 4.98 11.63
C ALA A 218 -14.76 6.45 12.06
N ALA A 219 -14.23 6.82 13.24
CA ALA A 219 -14.25 8.20 13.72
C ALA A 219 -13.51 9.15 12.78
N LEU A 220 -12.30 8.77 12.30
CA LEU A 220 -11.55 9.58 11.34
C LEU A 220 -12.29 9.73 10.00
N SER A 221 -12.90 8.64 9.52
CA SER A 221 -13.62 8.65 8.23
C SER A 221 -14.87 9.53 8.23
N ALA A 222 -15.52 9.67 9.39
CA ALA A 222 -16.75 10.46 9.55
C ALA A 222 -16.51 11.88 10.09
N HIS A 223 -15.26 12.24 10.41
CA HIS A 223 -14.96 13.49 11.10
C HIS A 223 -15.13 14.70 10.20
N SER A 224 -15.97 15.66 10.60
CA SER A 224 -16.32 16.87 9.82
C SER A 224 -15.16 17.86 9.64
N GLY A 225 -14.09 17.74 10.42
CA GLY A 225 -12.88 18.57 10.32
C GLY A 225 -11.82 18.07 9.34
N ILE A 226 -12.09 16.96 8.62
CA ILE A 226 -11.21 16.41 7.58
C ILE A 226 -11.62 16.99 6.22
N ASP A 227 -10.64 17.38 5.41
CA ASP A 227 -10.84 17.97 4.08
C ASP A 227 -10.54 16.98 2.94
N HIS A 228 -9.79 15.91 3.20
CA HIS A 228 -9.51 14.81 2.27
C HIS A 228 -9.18 13.54 3.05
N LEU A 229 -9.57 12.38 2.52
CA LEU A 229 -9.30 11.09 3.15
C LEU A 229 -8.59 10.16 2.18
N SER A 230 -7.45 9.60 2.60
CA SER A 230 -6.75 8.51 1.91
C SER A 230 -6.94 7.22 2.68
N PHE A 231 -7.43 6.18 2.01
CA PHE A 231 -7.63 4.86 2.55
C PHE A 231 -6.99 3.80 1.66
N THR A 232 -6.19 2.93 2.27
CA THR A 232 -5.73 1.70 1.64
C THR A 232 -6.20 0.51 2.46
N GLY A 233 -6.84 -0.49 1.81
CA GLY A 233 -7.34 -1.68 2.51
C GLY A 233 -8.31 -2.52 1.69
N SER A 234 -9.19 -3.28 2.37
CA SER A 234 -10.16 -4.13 1.71
C SER A 234 -11.28 -3.36 1.03
N VAL A 235 -11.86 -3.94 -0.02
CA VAL A 235 -13.04 -3.38 -0.73
C VAL A 235 -14.22 -3.13 0.24
N ALA A 236 -14.48 -4.07 1.15
CA ALA A 236 -15.57 -3.94 2.12
C ALA A 236 -15.38 -2.71 3.02
N THR A 237 -14.19 -2.52 3.57
CA THR A 237 -13.87 -1.36 4.40
C THR A 237 -13.83 -0.06 3.58
N GLY A 238 -13.29 -0.10 2.35
CA GLY A 238 -13.26 1.06 1.46
C GLY A 238 -14.66 1.62 1.15
N ARG A 239 -15.65 0.74 0.99
CA ARG A 239 -17.07 1.16 0.85
C ARG A 239 -17.57 1.90 2.09
N LEU A 240 -17.26 1.41 3.29
CA LEU A 240 -17.67 2.08 4.54
C LEU A 240 -17.02 3.44 4.70
N VAL A 241 -15.72 3.53 4.39
CA VAL A 241 -14.93 4.78 4.40
C VAL A 241 -15.51 5.80 3.41
N GLN A 242 -15.80 5.37 2.18
CA GLN A 242 -16.41 6.22 1.16
C GLN A 242 -17.80 6.73 1.58
N MET A 243 -18.61 5.86 2.17
CA MET A 243 -19.95 6.23 2.67
C MET A 243 -19.87 7.25 3.83
N ALA A 244 -18.92 7.08 4.74
CA ALA A 244 -18.70 8.02 5.84
C ALA A 244 -18.24 9.39 5.32
N ALA A 245 -17.24 9.42 4.43
CA ALA A 245 -16.75 10.63 3.82
C ALA A 245 -17.80 11.39 3.00
N ALA A 246 -18.70 10.65 2.34
CA ALA A 246 -19.80 11.25 1.55
C ALA A 246 -20.73 12.11 2.39
N GLN A 247 -20.90 11.84 3.68
CA GLN A 247 -21.71 12.65 4.58
C GLN A 247 -21.15 14.08 4.75
N ASN A 248 -19.85 14.23 4.65
CA ASN A 248 -19.14 15.50 4.75
C ASN A 248 -18.76 16.09 3.38
N VAL A 249 -19.10 15.40 2.27
CA VAL A 249 -18.82 15.80 0.88
C VAL A 249 -17.33 16.00 0.63
N ILE A 250 -16.47 15.22 1.28
CA ILE A 250 -15.02 15.30 1.13
C ILE A 250 -14.50 14.32 0.06
N PRO A 251 -13.44 14.69 -0.70
CA PRO A 251 -12.81 13.79 -1.65
C PRO A 251 -12.09 12.64 -0.93
N VAL A 252 -12.08 11.47 -1.57
CA VAL A 252 -11.44 10.27 -1.06
C VAL A 252 -10.53 9.66 -2.11
N THR A 253 -9.33 9.25 -1.71
CA THR A 253 -8.49 8.34 -2.47
C THR A 253 -8.63 6.94 -1.89
N LEU A 254 -9.07 5.99 -2.72
CA LEU A 254 -9.23 4.58 -2.34
C LEU A 254 -8.22 3.72 -3.10
N GLU A 255 -7.34 3.06 -2.36
CA GLU A 255 -6.42 2.03 -2.85
C GLU A 255 -6.84 0.69 -2.25
N LEU A 256 -7.48 -0.13 -3.08
CA LEU A 256 -8.15 -1.36 -2.62
C LEU A 256 -7.47 -2.60 -3.21
N GLY A 257 -8.12 -3.75 -3.02
CA GLY A 257 -7.62 -5.03 -3.45
C GLY A 257 -7.42 -5.18 -4.96
N GLY A 258 -6.84 -6.31 -5.35
CA GLY A 258 -6.58 -6.63 -6.74
C GLY A 258 -6.63 -8.12 -7.04
N LYS A 259 -6.75 -8.45 -8.32
CA LYS A 259 -6.61 -9.80 -8.87
C LYS A 259 -5.75 -9.76 -10.13
N SER A 260 -4.54 -9.26 -9.96
CA SER A 260 -3.66 -8.83 -11.04
C SER A 260 -3.20 -9.98 -11.94
N PRO A 261 -3.38 -9.90 -13.27
CA PRO A 261 -2.90 -10.91 -14.21
C PRO A 261 -1.49 -10.61 -14.72
N GLN A 262 -0.71 -11.66 -14.99
CA GLN A 262 0.43 -11.62 -15.90
C GLN A 262 0.10 -12.45 -17.13
N LEU A 263 0.17 -11.86 -18.33
CA LEU A 263 -0.15 -12.50 -19.60
C LEU A 263 1.15 -12.96 -20.27
N VAL A 264 1.32 -14.25 -20.46
CA VAL A 264 2.51 -14.87 -21.04
C VAL A 264 2.16 -15.40 -22.44
N PHE A 265 2.63 -14.73 -23.49
CA PHE A 265 2.41 -15.10 -24.87
C PHE A 265 3.43 -16.13 -25.38
N GLU A 266 3.16 -16.69 -26.56
CA GLU A 266 3.98 -17.74 -27.18
C GLU A 266 5.43 -17.35 -27.42
N ASP A 267 5.70 -16.07 -27.64
CA ASP A 267 7.01 -15.49 -27.93
C ASP A 267 7.71 -14.89 -26.68
N ALA A 268 7.11 -15.05 -25.49
CA ALA A 268 7.67 -14.53 -24.25
C ALA A 268 9.03 -15.13 -23.93
N ASP A 269 9.93 -14.30 -23.39
CA ASP A 269 11.17 -14.77 -22.80
C ASP A 269 10.90 -15.32 -21.39
N LEU A 270 10.78 -16.63 -21.28
CA LEU A 270 10.46 -17.28 -20.00
C LEU A 270 11.58 -17.19 -18.98
N ASP A 271 12.84 -17.13 -19.41
CA ASP A 271 13.98 -17.01 -18.47
C ASP A 271 13.93 -15.66 -17.77
N ALA A 272 13.61 -14.62 -18.51
CA ALA A 272 13.39 -13.29 -17.96
C ALA A 272 12.08 -13.17 -17.14
N ALA A 273 11.00 -13.86 -17.56
CA ALA A 273 9.69 -13.74 -16.94
C ALA A 273 9.56 -14.51 -15.61
N LEU A 274 10.09 -15.72 -15.52
CA LEU A 274 9.87 -16.62 -14.40
C LEU A 274 10.16 -16.04 -13.00
N PRO A 275 11.25 -15.29 -12.78
CA PRO A 275 11.47 -14.65 -11.48
C PRO A 275 10.31 -13.72 -11.07
N PHE A 276 9.76 -12.97 -12.03
CA PHE A 276 8.64 -12.07 -11.78
C PHE A 276 7.30 -12.81 -11.63
N LEU A 277 7.08 -13.89 -12.42
CA LEU A 277 5.86 -14.70 -12.31
C LEU A 277 5.73 -15.30 -10.89
N VAL A 278 6.83 -15.79 -10.34
CA VAL A 278 6.85 -16.38 -8.98
C VAL A 278 6.83 -15.31 -7.90
N ASN A 279 7.82 -14.38 -7.93
CA ASN A 279 7.99 -13.42 -6.84
C ASN A 279 6.78 -12.52 -6.63
N ALA A 280 6.09 -12.12 -7.71
CA ALA A 280 4.90 -11.28 -7.61
C ALA A 280 3.72 -11.96 -6.89
N GLY A 281 3.71 -13.29 -6.79
CA GLY A 281 2.68 -14.06 -6.08
C GLY A 281 2.99 -14.36 -4.62
N ILE A 282 4.30 -14.39 -4.27
CA ILE A 282 4.73 -14.79 -2.92
C ILE A 282 5.28 -13.64 -2.07
N GLN A 283 5.53 -12.47 -2.66
CA GLN A 283 6.02 -11.30 -1.94
C GLN A 283 5.13 -11.00 -0.73
N ASN A 284 5.74 -10.79 0.44
CA ASN A 284 5.04 -10.64 1.72
C ASN A 284 3.99 -11.74 1.97
N ALA A 285 4.33 -13.00 1.63
CA ALA A 285 3.42 -14.15 1.67
C ALA A 285 2.12 -13.94 0.87
N GLY A 286 2.19 -13.26 -0.28
CA GLY A 286 1.04 -12.94 -1.13
C GLY A 286 0.13 -11.84 -0.59
N GLN A 287 0.47 -11.22 0.53
CA GLN A 287 -0.30 -10.15 1.19
C GLN A 287 -0.03 -8.79 0.56
N THR A 288 -0.25 -8.70 -0.74
CA THR A 288 0.02 -7.52 -1.57
C THR A 288 -1.18 -7.24 -2.45
N CYS A 289 -1.71 -6.02 -2.43
CA CYS A 289 -2.85 -5.63 -3.28
C CYS A 289 -2.56 -5.81 -4.77
N SER A 290 -1.30 -5.63 -5.16
CA SER A 290 -0.80 -5.87 -6.52
C SER A 290 -0.22 -7.28 -6.72
N ALA A 291 -0.49 -8.25 -5.82
CA ALA A 291 -0.01 -9.62 -6.04
C ALA A 291 -0.49 -10.15 -7.39
N SER A 292 0.45 -10.68 -8.19
CA SER A 292 0.09 -11.36 -9.44
C SER A 292 -0.43 -12.76 -9.14
N SER A 293 -1.66 -12.84 -8.73
CA SER A 293 -2.30 -14.09 -8.34
C SER A 293 -2.86 -14.90 -9.53
N ARG A 294 -2.92 -14.31 -10.73
CA ARG A 294 -3.34 -14.99 -11.97
C ARG A 294 -2.23 -14.97 -13.01
N ILE A 295 -1.78 -16.12 -13.45
CA ILE A 295 -0.84 -16.29 -14.57
C ILE A 295 -1.65 -16.78 -15.76
N LEU A 296 -1.82 -15.93 -16.78
CA LEU A 296 -2.54 -16.24 -18.02
C LEU A 296 -1.51 -16.65 -19.06
N VAL A 297 -1.58 -17.89 -19.56
CA VAL A 297 -0.54 -18.45 -20.43
C VAL A 297 -1.14 -18.87 -21.78
N HIS A 298 -0.50 -18.47 -22.88
CA HIS A 298 -0.88 -18.96 -24.20
C HIS A 298 -0.77 -20.48 -24.27
N GLN A 299 -1.78 -21.13 -24.83
CA GLN A 299 -1.92 -22.60 -24.82
C GLN A 299 -0.67 -23.35 -25.32
N SER A 300 0.10 -22.78 -26.25
CA SER A 300 1.31 -23.40 -26.79
C SER A 300 2.50 -23.44 -25.83
N ARG A 301 2.46 -22.69 -24.74
CA ARG A 301 3.53 -22.62 -23.73
C ARG A 301 3.02 -23.06 -22.35
N TYR A 302 1.79 -23.56 -22.29
CA TYR A 302 1.10 -23.81 -21.02
C TYR A 302 1.81 -24.83 -20.15
N ASP A 303 2.10 -26.00 -20.69
CA ASP A 303 2.76 -27.08 -19.95
C ASP A 303 4.20 -26.70 -19.52
N GLU A 304 4.95 -26.03 -20.40
CA GLU A 304 6.30 -25.54 -20.08
C GLU A 304 6.28 -24.54 -18.91
N VAL A 305 5.32 -23.60 -18.90
CA VAL A 305 5.22 -22.62 -17.81
C VAL A 305 4.82 -23.30 -16.51
N ILE A 306 3.87 -24.26 -16.54
CA ILE A 306 3.51 -25.04 -15.34
C ILE A 306 4.73 -25.77 -14.79
N GLU A 307 5.45 -26.52 -15.60
CA GLU A 307 6.61 -27.29 -15.17
C GLU A 307 7.66 -26.39 -14.51
N ARG A 308 8.04 -25.31 -15.20
CA ARG A 308 9.07 -24.39 -14.71
C ARG A 308 8.66 -23.60 -13.47
N MET A 309 7.37 -23.24 -13.33
CA MET A 309 6.86 -22.60 -12.13
C MET A 309 6.77 -23.61 -10.98
N ALA A 310 6.32 -24.83 -11.25
CA ALA A 310 6.21 -25.90 -10.24
C ALA A 310 7.57 -26.25 -9.61
N GLU A 311 8.61 -26.33 -10.43
CA GLU A 311 9.99 -26.55 -9.94
C GLU A 311 10.37 -25.46 -8.93
N ARG A 312 10.14 -24.19 -9.25
CA ARG A 312 10.45 -23.07 -8.36
C ARG A 312 9.59 -23.06 -7.10
N TYR A 313 8.28 -23.33 -7.25
CA TYR A 313 7.35 -23.36 -6.12
C TYR A 313 7.71 -24.44 -5.09
N THR A 314 8.12 -25.64 -5.56
CA THR A 314 8.53 -26.74 -4.70
C THR A 314 9.77 -26.39 -3.85
N ALA A 315 10.63 -25.51 -4.34
CA ALA A 315 11.81 -25.04 -3.62
C ALA A 315 11.52 -23.92 -2.61
N LEU A 316 10.37 -23.25 -2.69
CA LEU A 316 10.01 -22.14 -1.80
C LEU A 316 9.80 -22.60 -0.36
N THR A 317 10.33 -21.83 0.58
CA THR A 317 10.20 -22.14 2.00
C THR A 317 9.74 -20.93 2.80
N ALA A 318 8.62 -21.09 3.50
CA ALA A 318 8.13 -20.11 4.47
C ALA A 318 8.90 -20.25 5.79
N LYS A 319 9.47 -19.15 6.29
CA LYS A 319 10.29 -19.09 7.51
C LYS A 319 9.89 -17.93 8.41
N SER A 320 10.32 -17.98 9.67
CA SER A 320 10.22 -16.82 10.55
C SER A 320 10.92 -15.60 9.94
N ALA A 321 10.41 -14.41 10.20
CA ALA A 321 10.98 -13.16 9.67
C ALA A 321 12.49 -13.03 9.90
N LYS A 322 12.99 -13.50 11.05
CA LYS A 322 14.42 -13.50 11.43
C LYS A 322 15.31 -14.37 10.55
N ASP A 323 14.75 -15.42 9.97
CA ASP A 323 15.51 -16.43 9.18
C ASP A 323 15.57 -16.06 7.69
N ASP A 324 14.97 -14.93 7.31
CA ASP A 324 15.03 -14.29 6.00
C ASP A 324 14.75 -15.23 4.82
N GLY A 325 13.71 -16.08 4.98
CA GLY A 325 13.28 -17.06 3.96
C GLY A 325 12.72 -16.43 2.68
N ASP A 326 12.12 -17.26 1.82
CA ASP A 326 11.47 -16.77 0.60
C ASP A 326 10.22 -15.96 0.94
N LEU A 327 9.45 -16.42 1.93
CA LEU A 327 8.29 -15.72 2.46
C LEU A 327 8.20 -15.90 3.99
N GLY A 328 7.51 -14.97 4.64
CA GLY A 328 7.20 -14.99 6.06
C GLY A 328 5.82 -15.62 6.37
N PRO A 329 5.32 -15.48 7.61
CA PRO A 329 3.95 -15.81 7.97
C PRO A 329 2.94 -14.84 7.37
N LEU A 330 1.67 -15.19 7.44
CA LEU A 330 0.55 -14.25 7.33
C LEU A 330 0.45 -13.41 8.61
N ILE A 331 -0.15 -12.23 8.49
CA ILE A 331 -0.22 -11.26 9.59
C ILE A 331 -0.87 -11.80 10.88
N SER A 332 -1.79 -12.73 10.76
CA SER A 332 -2.57 -13.22 11.90
C SER A 332 -3.19 -14.58 11.64
N ALA A 333 -3.60 -15.27 12.71
CA ALA A 333 -4.40 -16.50 12.64
C ALA A 333 -5.73 -16.30 11.87
N ARG A 334 -6.32 -15.10 11.96
CA ARG A 334 -7.53 -14.76 11.19
C ARG A 334 -7.25 -14.77 9.69
N GLN A 335 -6.15 -14.14 9.24
CA GLN A 335 -5.79 -14.14 7.83
C GLN A 335 -5.43 -15.53 7.34
N LYS A 336 -4.75 -16.32 8.18
CA LYS A 336 -4.46 -17.74 7.90
C LYS A 336 -5.76 -18.53 7.64
N ALA A 337 -6.74 -18.42 8.51
CA ALA A 337 -8.04 -19.10 8.35
C ALA A 337 -8.77 -18.67 7.05
N ILE A 338 -8.67 -17.38 6.66
CA ILE A 338 -9.22 -16.91 5.37
C ILE A 338 -8.53 -17.62 4.20
N VAL A 339 -7.21 -17.67 4.18
CA VAL A 339 -6.45 -18.33 3.11
C VAL A 339 -6.77 -19.83 3.07
N GLU A 340 -6.83 -20.51 4.21
CA GLU A 340 -7.19 -21.93 4.31
C GLU A 340 -8.59 -22.20 3.74
N THR A 341 -9.57 -21.30 3.99
CA THR A 341 -10.91 -21.37 3.37
C THR A 341 -10.85 -21.32 1.84
N PHE A 342 -9.92 -20.54 1.26
CA PHE A 342 -9.73 -20.52 -0.19
C PHE A 342 -9.04 -21.78 -0.69
N LEU A 343 -8.07 -22.32 0.05
CA LEU A 343 -7.44 -23.61 -0.30
C LEU A 343 -8.48 -24.74 -0.33
N ASP A 344 -9.41 -24.77 0.63
CA ASP A 344 -10.52 -25.72 0.66
C ASP A 344 -11.42 -25.60 -0.58
N LYS A 345 -11.71 -24.37 -1.04
CA LYS A 345 -12.44 -24.16 -2.31
C LYS A 345 -11.68 -24.63 -3.54
N GLY A 346 -10.37 -24.76 -3.46
CA GLY A 346 -9.51 -25.27 -4.52
C GLY A 346 -9.24 -26.77 -4.44
N ALA A 347 -9.86 -27.53 -3.52
CA ALA A 347 -9.55 -28.95 -3.27
C ALA A 347 -9.74 -29.85 -4.50
N ASP A 348 -10.67 -29.50 -5.38
CA ASP A 348 -10.96 -30.24 -6.63
C ASP A 348 -10.08 -29.79 -7.81
N LEU A 349 -9.26 -28.76 -7.65
CA LEU A 349 -8.39 -28.22 -8.69
C LEU A 349 -7.07 -28.99 -8.76
N ARG A 350 -6.41 -28.92 -9.92
CA ARG A 350 -5.06 -29.47 -10.09
C ARG A 350 -4.04 -28.64 -9.29
N LEU A 351 -3.57 -29.15 -8.17
CA LEU A 351 -2.41 -28.61 -7.47
C LEU A 351 -1.15 -28.94 -8.29
N ALA A 352 -0.58 -27.94 -8.95
CA ALA A 352 0.64 -28.11 -9.76
C ALA A 352 1.90 -28.21 -8.89
N ALA A 353 1.96 -27.43 -7.81
CA ALA A 353 3.05 -27.46 -6.84
C ALA A 353 2.65 -26.83 -5.50
N GLN A 354 3.35 -27.27 -4.47
CA GLN A 354 3.29 -26.69 -3.13
C GLN A 354 4.71 -26.56 -2.58
N GLY A 355 5.04 -25.41 -2.01
CA GLY A 355 6.28 -25.20 -1.27
C GLY A 355 6.16 -25.74 0.15
N GLN A 356 7.09 -25.34 1.01
CA GLN A 356 7.23 -25.87 2.35
C GLN A 356 7.13 -24.80 3.42
N ILE A 357 6.76 -25.22 4.63
CA ILE A 357 6.98 -24.46 5.86
C ILE A 357 8.21 -25.06 6.53
N ASP A 358 9.19 -24.23 6.88
CA ASP A 358 10.41 -24.69 7.53
C ASP A 358 10.09 -25.42 8.85
N SER A 359 10.76 -26.52 9.10
CA SER A 359 10.51 -27.35 10.29
C SER A 359 10.85 -26.61 11.61
N SER A 360 11.66 -25.56 11.56
CA SER A 360 11.96 -24.71 12.71
C SER A 360 10.93 -23.59 12.93
N ALA A 361 9.98 -23.39 12.00
CA ALA A 361 8.94 -22.38 12.14
C ALA A 361 8.02 -22.73 13.32
N PRO A 362 7.73 -21.76 14.23
CA PRO A 362 6.85 -21.99 15.36
C PRO A 362 5.45 -22.42 14.92
N THR A 363 4.91 -23.46 15.53
CA THR A 363 3.54 -23.95 15.23
C THR A 363 2.45 -22.95 15.62
N SER A 364 2.73 -22.04 16.55
CA SER A 364 1.88 -20.91 16.94
C SER A 364 1.89 -19.76 15.93
N GLY A 365 2.85 -19.75 14.97
CA GLY A 365 2.92 -18.75 13.91
C GLY A 365 1.87 -18.95 12.83
N SER A 366 1.58 -17.89 12.10
CA SER A 366 0.52 -17.87 11.07
C SER A 366 1.05 -18.29 9.68
N PHE A 367 1.80 -19.38 9.58
CA PHE A 367 2.40 -19.82 8.32
C PHE A 367 1.42 -20.57 7.43
N VAL A 368 1.51 -20.31 6.12
CA VAL A 368 0.87 -21.09 5.04
C VAL A 368 1.93 -21.38 3.98
N ALA A 369 2.00 -22.61 3.52
CA ALA A 369 2.88 -22.98 2.41
C ALA A 369 2.40 -22.30 1.10
N PRO A 370 3.29 -21.89 0.18
CA PRO A 370 2.86 -21.38 -1.11
C PRO A 370 2.25 -22.46 -1.98
N HIS A 371 1.14 -22.14 -2.66
CA HIS A 371 0.38 -23.07 -3.51
C HIS A 371 0.28 -22.51 -4.94
N LEU A 372 0.48 -23.40 -5.91
CA LEU A 372 0.31 -23.14 -7.33
C LEU A 372 -0.72 -24.09 -7.91
N PHE A 373 -1.87 -23.57 -8.37
CA PHE A 373 -2.91 -24.34 -9.03
C PHE A 373 -2.86 -24.14 -10.54
N ALA A 374 -3.06 -25.21 -11.30
CA ALA A 374 -3.17 -25.19 -12.75
C ALA A 374 -4.57 -25.62 -13.22
N ASP A 375 -4.86 -25.39 -14.50
CA ASP A 375 -6.14 -25.71 -15.13
C ASP A 375 -7.35 -25.06 -14.43
N VAL A 376 -7.13 -23.87 -13.83
CA VAL A 376 -8.17 -23.20 -13.06
C VAL A 376 -9.16 -22.49 -14.01
N PRO A 377 -10.46 -22.77 -13.90
CA PRO A 377 -11.47 -22.04 -14.65
C PRO A 377 -11.42 -20.55 -14.31
N HIS A 378 -11.56 -19.69 -15.32
CA HIS A 378 -11.44 -18.24 -15.11
C HIS A 378 -12.53 -17.66 -14.20
N ASP A 379 -13.66 -18.32 -14.05
CA ASP A 379 -14.79 -17.97 -13.17
C ASP A 379 -14.74 -18.64 -11.79
N HIS A 380 -13.73 -19.46 -11.52
CA HIS A 380 -13.54 -20.07 -10.20
C HIS A 380 -13.16 -19.03 -9.14
N ALA A 381 -13.58 -19.23 -7.88
CA ALA A 381 -13.31 -18.32 -6.76
C ALA A 381 -11.81 -17.98 -6.60
N LEU A 382 -10.90 -18.96 -6.79
CA LEU A 382 -9.46 -18.72 -6.75
C LEU A 382 -8.96 -17.80 -7.87
N ALA A 383 -9.69 -17.68 -8.97
CA ALA A 383 -9.37 -16.79 -10.09
C ALA A 383 -10.08 -15.44 -10.02
N GLN A 384 -11.16 -15.32 -9.25
CA GLN A 384 -11.99 -14.12 -9.17
C GLN A 384 -11.74 -13.32 -7.89
N ASP A 385 -11.65 -13.98 -6.73
CA ASP A 385 -11.58 -13.30 -5.43
C ASP A 385 -10.13 -13.03 -5.01
N GLU A 386 -9.90 -11.94 -4.29
CA GLU A 386 -8.61 -11.62 -3.68
C GLU A 386 -8.38 -12.52 -2.45
N ILE A 387 -7.37 -13.41 -2.51
CA ILE A 387 -7.05 -14.36 -1.44
C ILE A 387 -6.21 -13.70 -0.34
N PHE A 388 -5.31 -12.80 -0.73
CA PHE A 388 -4.34 -12.12 0.13
C PHE A 388 -3.46 -13.09 0.92
N GLY A 389 -2.94 -14.09 0.21
CA GLY A 389 -2.09 -15.17 0.69
C GLY A 389 -1.25 -15.77 -0.44
N PRO A 390 -0.31 -16.72 -0.15
CA PRO A 390 0.65 -17.22 -1.11
C PRO A 390 0.05 -18.28 -2.04
N VAL A 391 -0.96 -17.87 -2.80
CA VAL A 391 -1.71 -18.76 -3.73
C VAL A 391 -1.77 -18.10 -5.11
N GLN A 392 -1.25 -18.79 -6.12
CA GLN A 392 -1.35 -18.40 -7.53
C GLN A 392 -2.12 -19.43 -8.35
N VAL A 393 -2.79 -18.96 -9.40
CA VAL A 393 -3.49 -19.83 -10.36
C VAL A 393 -2.95 -19.59 -11.77
N ILE A 394 -2.83 -20.70 -12.54
CA ILE A 394 -2.46 -20.67 -13.95
C ILE A 394 -3.70 -20.99 -14.79
N ILE A 395 -3.97 -20.14 -15.77
CA ILE A 395 -5.12 -20.20 -16.66
C ILE A 395 -4.59 -20.14 -18.10
N HIS A 396 -5.03 -21.02 -18.99
CA HIS A 396 -4.66 -20.93 -20.39
C HIS A 396 -5.55 -19.98 -21.16
N PHE A 397 -5.03 -19.42 -22.26
CA PHE A 397 -5.79 -18.70 -23.28
C PHE A 397 -5.37 -19.13 -24.68
N ALA A 398 -6.28 -18.97 -25.65
CA ALA A 398 -6.07 -19.42 -27.02
C ALA A 398 -5.48 -18.36 -27.96
N ASN A 399 -5.81 -17.10 -27.75
CA ASN A 399 -5.41 -15.97 -28.60
C ASN A 399 -5.48 -14.63 -27.84
N GLU A 400 -5.10 -13.52 -28.52
CA GLU A 400 -5.05 -12.17 -27.92
C GLU A 400 -6.41 -11.71 -27.36
N ASP A 401 -7.51 -11.95 -28.07
CA ASP A 401 -8.84 -11.52 -27.62
C ASP A 401 -9.32 -12.32 -26.40
N ASP A 402 -9.01 -13.61 -26.36
CA ASP A 402 -9.28 -14.46 -25.21
C ASP A 402 -8.44 -14.04 -23.97
N ALA A 403 -7.16 -13.73 -24.18
CA ALA A 403 -6.29 -13.19 -23.12
C ALA A 403 -6.87 -11.89 -22.52
N VAL A 404 -7.33 -10.97 -23.38
CA VAL A 404 -7.97 -9.70 -22.93
C VAL A 404 -9.28 -9.99 -22.19
N ARG A 405 -10.10 -10.91 -22.68
CA ARG A 405 -11.36 -11.31 -22.04
C ARG A 405 -11.12 -11.82 -20.62
N ILE A 406 -10.17 -12.76 -20.46
CA ILE A 406 -9.83 -13.34 -19.15
C ILE A 406 -9.16 -12.31 -18.25
N ALA A 407 -8.23 -11.50 -18.77
CA ALA A 407 -7.54 -10.47 -17.98
C ALA A 407 -8.52 -9.47 -17.38
N ASN A 408 -9.49 -9.01 -18.18
CA ASN A 408 -10.54 -8.07 -17.78
C ASN A 408 -11.76 -8.72 -17.11
N GLY A 409 -11.74 -10.04 -16.92
CA GLY A 409 -12.87 -10.84 -16.45
C GLY A 409 -13.03 -10.86 -14.91
N THR A 410 -12.52 -9.87 -14.20
CA THR A 410 -12.76 -9.65 -12.77
C THR A 410 -13.22 -8.23 -12.53
N ASP A 411 -13.83 -7.95 -11.39
CA ASP A 411 -14.24 -6.59 -10.99
C ASP A 411 -13.07 -5.70 -10.59
N TYR A 412 -11.86 -6.25 -10.48
CA TYR A 412 -10.62 -5.56 -10.13
C TYR A 412 -9.89 -5.01 -11.37
N GLY A 413 -9.00 -4.05 -11.13
CA GLY A 413 -8.16 -3.49 -12.17
C GLY A 413 -7.01 -2.66 -11.60
N LEU A 414 -6.13 -3.29 -10.78
CA LEU A 414 -5.02 -2.58 -10.15
C LEU A 414 -3.77 -2.60 -11.04
N VAL A 415 -3.19 -3.77 -11.26
CA VAL A 415 -1.97 -3.97 -12.05
C VAL A 415 -2.15 -5.11 -13.03
N ALA A 416 -1.46 -5.06 -14.16
CA ALA A 416 -1.29 -6.18 -15.07
C ALA A 416 0.10 -6.17 -15.71
N SER A 417 0.55 -7.33 -16.19
CA SER A 417 1.79 -7.45 -16.98
C SER A 417 1.56 -8.21 -18.27
N ILE A 418 2.37 -7.89 -19.29
CA ILE A 418 2.33 -8.47 -20.63
C ILE A 418 3.75 -8.94 -20.97
N TRP A 419 3.90 -10.23 -21.24
CA TRP A 419 5.15 -10.85 -21.64
C TRP A 419 5.07 -11.28 -23.09
N THR A 420 5.70 -10.51 -23.99
CA THR A 420 5.77 -10.76 -25.44
C THR A 420 6.90 -9.93 -26.06
N LYS A 421 7.50 -10.42 -27.13
CA LYS A 421 8.48 -9.69 -27.96
C LYS A 421 7.83 -8.85 -29.05
N ASP A 422 6.54 -9.06 -29.37
CA ASP A 422 5.80 -8.31 -30.37
C ASP A 422 5.43 -6.91 -29.83
N GLY A 423 6.14 -5.88 -30.27
CA GLY A 423 5.90 -4.48 -29.89
C GLY A 423 4.51 -3.96 -30.29
N ALA A 424 3.91 -4.44 -31.37
CA ALA A 424 2.55 -4.06 -31.78
C ALA A 424 1.51 -4.65 -30.81
N ARG A 425 1.66 -5.92 -30.39
CA ARG A 425 0.86 -6.57 -29.37
C ARG A 425 0.97 -5.84 -28.02
N GLN A 426 2.19 -5.46 -27.60
CA GLN A 426 2.42 -4.70 -26.38
C GLN A 426 1.53 -3.45 -26.33
N MET A 427 1.52 -2.66 -27.40
CA MET A 427 0.75 -1.41 -27.47
C MET A 427 -0.77 -1.65 -27.56
N ARG A 428 -1.22 -2.68 -28.31
CA ARG A 428 -2.66 -3.02 -28.38
C ARG A 428 -3.18 -3.45 -27.01
N LEU A 429 -2.45 -4.32 -26.32
CA LEU A 429 -2.84 -4.85 -25.01
C LEU A 429 -2.79 -3.79 -23.91
N ALA A 430 -1.77 -2.91 -23.91
CA ALA A 430 -1.69 -1.80 -22.97
C ALA A 430 -2.94 -0.88 -23.02
N LYS A 431 -3.59 -0.77 -24.19
CA LYS A 431 -4.85 -0.02 -24.34
C LYS A 431 -6.10 -0.83 -23.96
N LYS A 432 -6.11 -2.16 -24.21
CA LYS A 432 -7.29 -3.02 -24.02
C LYS A 432 -7.45 -3.49 -22.56
N ILE A 433 -6.35 -3.68 -21.84
CA ILE A 433 -6.38 -4.19 -20.46
C ILE A 433 -6.81 -3.10 -19.49
N ARG A 434 -7.82 -3.40 -18.65
CA ARG A 434 -8.46 -2.49 -17.71
C ARG A 434 -7.75 -2.51 -16.35
N SER A 435 -6.52 -1.99 -16.30
CA SER A 435 -5.74 -1.85 -15.06
C SER A 435 -5.20 -0.44 -14.92
N GLY A 436 -4.92 -0.03 -13.69
CA GLY A 436 -4.33 1.27 -13.40
C GLY A 436 -2.88 1.36 -13.82
N GLN A 437 -2.13 0.23 -13.72
CA GLN A 437 -0.76 0.10 -14.21
C GLN A 437 -0.63 -1.09 -15.15
N ILE A 438 0.13 -0.93 -16.22
CA ILE A 438 0.51 -2.00 -17.16
C ILE A 438 2.04 -2.06 -17.23
N PHE A 439 2.59 -3.22 -16.96
CA PHE A 439 4.01 -3.51 -17.14
C PHE A 439 4.22 -4.35 -18.40
N ILE A 440 5.28 -4.10 -19.13
CA ILE A 440 5.64 -4.83 -20.35
C ILE A 440 7.01 -5.46 -20.13
N ASN A 441 7.07 -6.79 -20.22
CA ASN A 441 8.26 -7.60 -19.97
C ASN A 441 8.92 -7.30 -18.61
N ASN A 442 8.06 -7.03 -17.63
CA ASN A 442 8.44 -6.66 -16.27
C ASN A 442 7.21 -6.83 -15.35
N TYR A 443 7.45 -6.83 -14.03
CA TYR A 443 6.43 -6.69 -13.00
C TYR A 443 7.04 -6.00 -11.78
N GLY A 444 6.59 -4.82 -11.42
CA GLY A 444 7.28 -4.06 -10.39
C GLY A 444 6.42 -3.00 -9.72
N ALA A 445 5.15 -3.34 -9.42
CA ALA A 445 4.23 -2.39 -8.77
C ALA A 445 4.75 -1.84 -7.43
N GLY A 446 5.59 -2.57 -6.72
CA GLY A 446 6.24 -2.11 -5.49
C GLY A 446 7.40 -1.13 -5.71
N GLY A 447 8.04 -1.14 -6.90
CA GLY A 447 9.14 -0.25 -7.25
C GLY A 447 8.67 1.08 -7.84
N GLY A 448 9.61 2.02 -7.99
CA GLY A 448 9.40 3.29 -8.68
C GLY A 448 8.45 4.24 -7.95
N VAL A 449 8.99 5.07 -7.06
CA VAL A 449 8.19 6.09 -6.35
C VAL A 449 7.62 7.12 -7.31
N GLU A 450 8.22 7.26 -8.49
CA GLU A 450 7.86 8.16 -9.58
C GLU A 450 6.63 7.69 -10.38
N LEU A 451 6.27 6.40 -10.29
CA LEU A 451 5.21 5.80 -11.10
C LEU A 451 3.84 5.98 -10.43
N PRO A 452 2.89 6.73 -11.01
CA PRO A 452 1.55 6.84 -10.45
C PRO A 452 0.94 5.46 -10.20
N PHE A 453 0.33 5.27 -9.04
CA PHE A 453 -0.28 4.02 -8.61
C PHE A 453 -1.76 4.22 -8.30
N GLY A 454 -2.59 3.26 -8.64
CA GLY A 454 -4.01 3.25 -8.31
C GLY A 454 -4.81 2.43 -9.30
N GLY A 455 -5.98 1.99 -8.87
CA GLY A 455 -6.81 1.03 -9.58
C GLY A 455 -7.97 1.61 -10.37
N ARG A 456 -8.81 0.67 -10.83
CA ARG A 456 -10.13 0.87 -11.44
C ARG A 456 -11.10 -0.15 -10.85
N GLY A 457 -12.41 0.10 -10.97
CA GLY A 457 -13.44 -0.81 -10.46
C GLY A 457 -13.32 -1.02 -8.97
N LEU A 458 -13.36 -2.27 -8.51
CA LEU A 458 -13.21 -2.60 -7.10
C LEU A 458 -11.78 -2.40 -6.56
N SER A 459 -10.80 -2.08 -7.41
CA SER A 459 -9.46 -1.69 -6.94
C SER A 459 -9.35 -0.23 -6.51
N GLY A 460 -10.44 0.53 -6.56
CA GLY A 460 -10.52 1.88 -6.04
C GLY A 460 -10.37 2.97 -7.09
N HIS A 461 -10.12 4.18 -6.62
CA HIS A 461 -9.99 5.39 -7.43
C HIS A 461 -9.07 6.42 -6.76
N GLY A 462 -8.70 7.47 -7.49
CA GLY A 462 -7.61 8.35 -7.14
C GLY A 462 -6.27 7.80 -7.61
N ARG A 463 -5.19 8.49 -7.25
CA ARG A 463 -3.82 8.04 -7.53
C ARG A 463 -2.92 8.42 -6.37
N GLU A 464 -2.09 7.47 -5.99
CA GLU A 464 -0.94 7.68 -5.10
C GLU A 464 0.35 7.45 -5.90
N LYS A 465 1.50 7.75 -5.32
CA LYS A 465 2.82 7.73 -5.94
C LYS A 465 2.96 8.73 -7.12
N GLY A 466 4.20 8.93 -7.52
CA GLY A 466 4.54 9.86 -8.59
C GLY A 466 4.10 11.29 -8.30
N PHE A 467 4.23 12.11 -9.31
CA PHE A 467 3.81 13.52 -9.24
C PHE A 467 2.28 13.66 -9.16
N GLU A 468 1.54 12.67 -9.67
CA GLU A 468 0.08 12.63 -9.68
C GLU A 468 -0.52 12.67 -8.27
N ALA A 469 0.14 12.05 -7.29
CA ALA A 469 -0.29 12.09 -5.89
C ALA A 469 -0.35 13.53 -5.33
N LEU A 470 0.55 14.41 -5.75
CA LEU A 470 0.55 15.82 -5.32
C LEU A 470 -0.71 16.54 -5.79
N TYR A 471 -1.18 16.24 -7.00
CA TYR A 471 -2.45 16.77 -7.48
C TYR A 471 -3.64 16.19 -6.70
N GLY A 472 -3.58 14.92 -6.31
CA GLY A 472 -4.59 14.28 -5.47
C GLY A 472 -4.70 14.90 -4.07
N PHE A 473 -3.60 15.43 -3.52
CA PHE A 473 -3.57 16.13 -2.23
C PHE A 473 -3.65 17.66 -2.35
N SER A 474 -4.21 18.17 -3.45
CA SER A 474 -4.40 19.59 -3.69
C SER A 474 -5.72 19.91 -4.39
N SER A 475 -6.28 21.09 -4.08
CA SER A 475 -7.43 21.65 -4.77
C SER A 475 -6.98 22.66 -5.82
N LEU A 476 -7.69 22.69 -6.96
CA LEU A 476 -7.47 23.68 -8.01
C LEU A 476 -8.40 24.86 -7.79
N LYS A 477 -7.83 26.07 -7.69
CA LYS A 477 -8.56 27.33 -7.58
C LYS A 477 -8.33 28.18 -8.83
N THR A 478 -9.39 28.72 -9.42
CA THR A 478 -9.30 29.69 -10.52
C THR A 478 -9.38 31.11 -9.96
N VAL A 479 -8.47 31.97 -10.40
CA VAL A 479 -8.48 33.42 -10.11
C VAL A 479 -8.64 34.17 -11.41
N ALA A 480 -9.68 34.97 -11.52
CA ALA A 480 -9.92 35.82 -12.67
C ALA A 480 -9.93 37.30 -12.22
N SER A 481 -8.99 38.08 -12.73
CA SER A 481 -8.88 39.50 -12.44
C SER A 481 -9.27 40.34 -13.67
N TYR A 482 -10.28 41.17 -13.51
CA TYR A 482 -10.64 42.16 -14.53
C TYR A 482 -9.83 43.42 -14.29
N HIS A 483 -9.18 43.92 -15.34
CA HIS A 483 -8.31 45.12 -15.25
C HIS A 483 -8.63 46.18 -16.31
N GLY A 484 -9.76 46.03 -17.01
CA GLY A 484 -10.25 47.01 -17.99
C GLY A 484 -9.99 46.66 -19.43
#